data_2e8d58e10073abef8c0c2a736bc8ddb8
#
_entry.id   2e8d58e10073abef8c0c2a736bc8ddb8
#
_cell.length_a   1.000
_cell.length_b   1.000
_cell.length_c   1.000
_cell.angle_alpha   90.00
_cell.angle_beta   90.00
_cell.angle_gamma   90.00
#
_symmetry.space_group_name_H-M   'P 1'
#
loop_
_entity.id
_entity.type
_entity.pdbx_description
1 polymer ?
#
loop_
_entity_poly.entity_id
_entity_poly.type
_entity_poly.pdbx_seq_one_letter_code
_entity_poly.pdbx_strand_id
1 'polypeptide(L)'
;MYYSNGNYEAFARPLKPDGVDEKSAYLIGSGLASLAAATFLVRDAQMKGNKIHILEELALPGGSMDGIWNEQKGYIIRGGREMETHFETLWDLFRSIPSLETEGVSVLDEFYWLNKKDPSFSHARLIEKQGQRVSSDGQLTLSQKAIQELIELFLTPEEKLQDVKINEVFTDEFFKSNFWAYWATMFAFEPWASAM
;
A
#
# COMPACT_ATOMS: atom_id res chain seq x y z
N MET A 1 5.80 17.13 -1.19
CA MET A 1 5.93 16.01 -0.25
C MET A 1 5.75 16.54 1.15
N TYR A 2 4.86 15.97 1.91
CA TYR A 2 4.44 16.50 3.22
C TYR A 2 4.98 15.59 4.33
N TYR A 3 5.62 16.15 5.35
CA TYR A 3 6.13 15.39 6.48
C TYR A 3 5.33 15.73 7.72
N SER A 4 4.64 14.73 8.24
CA SER A 4 3.72 14.88 9.37
C SER A 4 4.41 15.09 10.73
N ASN A 5 5.68 14.72 10.86
CA ASN A 5 6.43 14.90 12.11
C ASN A 5 7.00 16.30 12.32
N GLY A 6 6.85 17.20 11.35
CA GLY A 6 7.30 18.57 11.44
C GLY A 6 8.83 18.78 11.45
N ASN A 7 9.62 17.72 11.38
CA ASN A 7 11.08 17.82 11.40
C ASN A 7 11.68 17.72 9.99
N TYR A 8 11.39 18.71 9.17
CA TYR A 8 11.87 18.78 7.79
C TYR A 8 13.40 18.76 7.68
N GLU A 9 14.12 19.41 8.59
CA GLU A 9 15.59 19.47 8.54
C GLU A 9 16.23 18.10 8.77
N ALA A 10 15.69 17.31 9.71
CA ALA A 10 16.17 15.94 9.94
C ALA A 10 16.00 15.04 8.71
N PHE A 11 14.95 15.29 7.92
CA PHE A 11 14.70 14.58 6.68
C PHE A 11 15.56 15.11 5.52
N ALA A 12 15.57 16.44 5.30
CA ALA A 12 16.23 17.05 4.14
C ALA A 12 17.76 17.03 4.24
N ARG A 13 18.28 17.08 5.46
CA ARG A 13 19.71 17.13 5.77
C ARG A 13 20.03 16.34 7.01
N PRO A 14 19.90 15.00 6.95
CA PRO A 14 20.15 14.17 8.09
C PRO A 14 21.61 14.32 8.52
N LEU A 15 21.82 14.54 9.80
CA LEU A 15 23.14 14.61 10.39
C LEU A 15 23.54 13.24 10.95
N LYS A 16 24.82 12.90 10.79
CA LYS A 16 25.36 11.68 11.39
C LYS A 16 25.23 11.76 12.91
N PRO A 17 24.53 10.82 13.58
CA PRO A 17 24.40 10.83 15.03
C PRO A 17 25.75 10.54 15.72
N ASP A 18 25.96 11.16 16.87
CA ASP A 18 27.15 10.91 17.69
C ASP A 18 27.21 9.42 18.13
N GLY A 19 28.41 8.84 18.04
CA GLY A 19 28.67 7.47 18.45
C GLY A 19 28.07 6.40 17.53
N VAL A 20 27.55 6.76 16.35
CA VAL A 20 26.95 5.78 15.41
C VAL A 20 27.99 4.74 14.93
N ASP A 21 29.26 5.13 14.78
CA ASP A 21 30.33 4.24 14.34
C ASP A 21 30.66 3.14 15.36
N GLU A 22 30.31 3.35 16.63
CA GLU A 22 30.53 2.41 17.72
C GLU A 22 29.35 1.44 17.92
N LYS A 23 28.20 1.74 17.31
CA LYS A 23 26.95 0.96 17.43
C LYS A 23 26.82 -0.08 16.33
N SER A 24 26.05 -1.12 16.62
CA SER A 24 25.55 -2.08 15.64
C SER A 24 24.02 -2.13 15.68
N ALA A 25 23.42 -2.30 14.54
CA ALA A 25 21.96 -2.47 14.41
C ALA A 25 21.65 -3.94 14.09
N TYR A 26 20.68 -4.50 14.78
CA TYR A 26 20.15 -5.84 14.54
C TYR A 26 18.66 -5.73 14.21
N LEU A 27 18.31 -6.11 12.98
CA LEU A 27 16.95 -6.04 12.45
C LEU A 27 16.41 -7.47 12.36
N ILE A 28 15.30 -7.74 13.01
CA ILE A 28 14.70 -9.06 13.05
C ILE A 28 13.68 -9.20 11.92
N GLY A 29 13.92 -10.17 11.04
CA GLY A 29 13.18 -10.34 9.80
C GLY A 29 13.62 -9.38 8.69
N SER A 30 13.36 -9.74 7.44
CA SER A 30 13.72 -8.96 6.25
C SER A 30 12.49 -8.40 5.52
N GLY A 31 11.43 -8.12 6.25
CA GLY A 31 10.25 -7.43 5.71
C GLY A 31 10.54 -5.97 5.36
N LEU A 32 9.57 -5.30 4.74
CA LEU A 32 9.69 -3.94 4.26
C LEU A 32 10.19 -2.95 5.33
N ALA A 33 9.70 -3.08 6.56
CA ALA A 33 10.12 -2.21 7.66
C ALA A 33 11.62 -2.34 7.98
N SER A 34 12.14 -3.56 8.06
CA SER A 34 13.56 -3.81 8.31
C SER A 34 14.45 -3.36 7.15
N LEU A 35 14.04 -3.61 5.91
CA LEU A 35 14.76 -3.18 4.72
C LEU A 35 14.80 -1.65 4.61
N ALA A 36 13.67 -0.98 4.88
CA ALA A 36 13.60 0.47 4.94
C ALA A 36 14.49 1.03 6.05
N ALA A 37 14.42 0.46 7.26
CA ALA A 37 15.27 0.86 8.38
C ALA A 37 16.76 0.71 8.06
N ALA A 38 17.18 -0.39 7.43
CA ALA A 38 18.56 -0.57 7.00
C ALA A 38 18.99 0.51 6.00
N THR A 39 18.14 0.83 5.03
CA THR A 39 18.41 1.88 4.04
C THR A 39 18.58 3.25 4.71
N PHE A 40 17.70 3.62 5.63
CA PHE A 40 17.79 4.89 6.36
C PHE A 40 18.98 4.93 7.32
N LEU A 41 19.34 3.82 7.94
CA LEU A 41 20.57 3.74 8.77
C LEU A 41 21.81 4.01 7.94
N VAL A 42 21.91 3.47 6.73
CA VAL A 42 23.02 3.73 5.82
C VAL A 42 22.99 5.16 5.29
N ARG A 43 21.85 5.57 4.72
CA ARG A 43 21.71 6.84 4.01
C ARG A 43 21.73 8.04 4.93
N ASP A 44 20.95 7.99 6.00
CA ASP A 44 20.68 9.15 6.85
C ASP A 44 21.52 9.17 8.12
N ALA A 45 21.60 8.04 8.82
CA ALA A 45 22.48 7.92 9.99
C ALA A 45 23.95 7.69 9.64
N GLN A 46 24.28 7.44 8.38
CA GLN A 46 25.63 7.17 7.90
C GLN A 46 26.31 6.01 8.66
N MET A 47 25.53 5.04 9.10
CA MET A 47 26.03 3.84 9.74
C MET A 47 26.70 2.95 8.70
N LYS A 48 27.85 2.36 9.06
CA LYS A 48 28.56 1.46 8.18
C LYS A 48 27.75 0.18 7.95
N GLY A 49 27.63 -0.27 6.70
CA GLY A 49 26.85 -1.46 6.34
C GLY A 49 27.28 -2.73 7.07
N ASN A 50 28.57 -2.88 7.38
CA ASN A 50 29.07 -4.02 8.17
C ASN A 50 28.69 -3.98 9.67
N LYS A 51 28.00 -2.93 10.10
CA LYS A 51 27.42 -2.79 11.45
C LYS A 51 25.92 -3.00 11.46
N ILE A 52 25.30 -3.29 10.31
CA ILE A 52 23.87 -3.54 10.17
C ILE A 52 23.67 -5.01 9.85
N HIS A 53 22.94 -5.71 10.71
CA HIS A 53 22.68 -7.14 10.62
C HIS A 53 21.18 -7.37 10.48
N ILE A 54 20.75 -7.95 9.36
CA ILE A 54 19.37 -8.36 9.15
C ILE A 54 19.31 -9.87 9.37
N LEU A 55 18.52 -10.29 10.35
CA LEU A 55 18.37 -11.70 10.73
C LEU A 55 17.07 -12.21 10.13
N GLU A 56 17.19 -13.05 9.10
CA GLU A 56 16.05 -13.64 8.38
C GLU A 56 16.11 -15.15 8.50
N GLU A 57 14.99 -15.78 8.86
CA GLU A 57 14.87 -17.22 8.97
C GLU A 57 14.65 -17.90 7.61
N LEU A 58 13.92 -17.21 6.71
CA LEU A 58 13.57 -17.74 5.41
C LEU A 58 14.67 -17.47 4.37
N ALA A 59 14.78 -18.34 3.40
CA ALA A 59 15.74 -18.19 2.31
C ALA A 59 15.40 -17.02 1.35
N LEU A 60 14.15 -16.57 1.33
CA LEU A 60 13.69 -15.46 0.50
C LEU A 60 13.41 -14.24 1.37
N PRO A 61 14.14 -13.13 1.18
CA PRO A 61 13.89 -11.90 1.89
C PRO A 61 12.64 -11.18 1.35
N GLY A 62 12.12 -10.23 2.15
CA GLY A 62 10.99 -9.40 1.75
C GLY A 62 9.74 -9.57 2.63
N GLY A 63 9.67 -10.62 3.44
CA GLY A 63 8.53 -10.91 4.30
C GLY A 63 7.25 -11.08 3.49
N SER A 64 6.16 -10.40 3.87
CA SER A 64 4.90 -10.44 3.12
C SER A 64 4.97 -9.74 1.76
N MET A 65 6.01 -8.97 1.51
CA MET A 65 6.28 -8.28 0.24
C MET A 65 7.18 -9.07 -0.69
N ASP A 66 7.52 -10.31 -0.34
CA ASP A 66 8.34 -11.17 -1.17
C ASP A 66 7.73 -11.43 -2.54
N GLY A 67 8.57 -11.85 -3.46
CA GLY A 67 8.18 -12.28 -4.79
C GLY A 67 9.28 -13.14 -5.39
N ILE A 68 8.90 -13.93 -6.36
CA ILE A 68 9.84 -14.76 -7.11
C ILE A 68 9.77 -14.45 -8.60
N TRP A 69 10.87 -14.61 -9.27
CA TRP A 69 10.93 -14.60 -10.72
C TRP A 69 10.91 -16.02 -11.25
N ASN A 70 10.13 -16.26 -12.28
CA ASN A 70 10.05 -17.54 -12.98
C ASN A 70 10.16 -17.30 -14.48
N GLU A 71 11.01 -18.06 -15.16
CA GLU A 71 11.31 -17.87 -16.58
C GLU A 71 10.06 -17.96 -17.48
N GLN A 72 9.11 -18.81 -17.14
CA GLN A 72 7.90 -19.02 -17.95
C GLN A 72 6.72 -18.15 -17.53
N LYS A 73 6.65 -17.76 -16.26
CA LYS A 73 5.51 -17.05 -15.66
C LYS A 73 5.80 -15.59 -15.32
N GLY A 74 7.06 -15.15 -15.45
CA GLY A 74 7.49 -13.81 -15.04
C GLY A 74 7.55 -13.66 -13.52
N TYR A 75 7.27 -12.46 -13.05
CA TYR A 75 7.25 -12.17 -11.61
C TYR A 75 5.96 -12.68 -10.96
N ILE A 76 6.11 -13.39 -9.86
CA ILE A 76 5.01 -13.93 -9.06
C ILE A 76 5.07 -13.27 -7.69
N ILE A 77 3.99 -12.62 -7.29
CA ILE A 77 3.83 -11.93 -6.01
C ILE A 77 2.59 -12.47 -5.28
N ARG A 78 2.56 -12.28 -3.96
CA ARG A 78 1.48 -12.80 -3.10
C ARG A 78 0.16 -12.06 -3.23
N GLY A 79 0.10 -10.96 -3.90
CA GLY A 79 -1.13 -10.17 -4.07
C GLY A 79 -0.86 -8.80 -4.67
N GLY A 80 -1.89 -7.99 -4.80
CA GLY A 80 -1.78 -6.62 -5.25
C GLY A 80 -0.91 -5.78 -4.31
N ARG A 81 -0.26 -4.79 -4.87
CA ARG A 81 0.56 -3.80 -4.15
C ARG A 81 0.14 -2.42 -4.61
N GLU A 82 -0.92 -1.95 -3.98
CA GLU A 82 -1.44 -0.62 -4.26
C GLU A 82 -0.64 0.43 -3.50
N MET A 83 -0.44 1.57 -4.15
CA MET A 83 0.28 2.70 -3.58
C MET A 83 -0.51 3.97 -3.84
N GLU A 84 -0.43 4.90 -2.91
CA GLU A 84 -1.09 6.20 -3.04
C GLU A 84 -0.11 7.36 -2.91
N THR A 85 -0.56 8.55 -3.30
CA THR A 85 0.27 9.75 -3.33
C THR A 85 0.80 10.19 -1.97
N HIS A 86 0.18 9.73 -0.88
CA HIS A 86 0.55 10.10 0.49
C HIS A 86 1.48 9.10 1.21
N PHE A 87 2.02 8.13 0.50
CA PHE A 87 3.05 7.24 1.04
C PHE A 87 4.43 7.90 1.01
N GLU A 88 4.56 9.06 1.64
CA GLU A 88 5.75 9.91 1.57
C GLU A 88 7.04 9.19 1.95
N THR A 89 6.99 8.39 3.01
CA THR A 89 8.16 7.61 3.47
C THR A 89 8.57 6.55 2.45
N LEU A 90 7.59 5.92 1.77
CA LEU A 90 7.87 4.95 0.72
C LEU A 90 8.47 5.62 -0.52
N TRP A 91 7.93 6.76 -0.92
CA TRP A 91 8.48 7.53 -2.05
C TRP A 91 9.89 8.03 -1.76
N ASP A 92 10.16 8.44 -0.53
CA ASP A 92 11.51 8.81 -0.11
C ASP A 92 12.47 7.62 -0.12
N LEU A 93 12.01 6.46 0.32
CA LEU A 93 12.79 5.21 0.23
C LEU A 93 13.09 4.88 -1.25
N PHE A 94 12.08 4.88 -2.11
CA PHE A 94 12.23 4.52 -3.53
C PHE A 94 13.17 5.44 -4.30
N ARG A 95 13.25 6.70 -3.92
CA ARG A 95 14.23 7.65 -4.45
C ARG A 95 15.69 7.21 -4.23
N SER A 96 15.94 6.44 -3.19
CA SER A 96 17.27 5.98 -2.79
C SER A 96 17.65 4.62 -3.38
N ILE A 97 16.70 3.89 -3.96
CA ILE A 97 16.91 2.55 -4.50
C ILE A 97 17.21 2.67 -5.99
N PRO A 98 18.37 2.22 -6.47
CA PRO A 98 18.67 2.24 -7.90
C PRO A 98 17.82 1.22 -8.64
N SER A 99 17.42 1.57 -9.86
CA SER A 99 16.78 0.63 -10.79
C SER A 99 17.70 -0.55 -11.08
N LEU A 100 17.12 -1.73 -11.24
CA LEU A 100 17.84 -2.91 -11.74
C LEU A 100 17.88 -2.96 -13.27
N GLU A 101 16.99 -2.24 -13.94
CA GLU A 101 16.84 -2.30 -15.40
C GLU A 101 17.44 -1.09 -16.10
N THR A 102 17.46 0.07 -15.46
CA THR A 102 17.90 1.32 -16.06
C THR A 102 18.98 1.99 -15.22
N GLU A 103 20.18 2.10 -15.77
CA GLU A 103 21.32 2.73 -15.08
C GLU A 103 21.06 4.23 -14.83
N GLY A 104 21.40 4.69 -13.63
CA GLY A 104 21.28 6.10 -13.23
C GLY A 104 19.86 6.56 -12.88
N VAL A 105 18.90 5.65 -12.86
CA VAL A 105 17.48 5.91 -12.54
C VAL A 105 17.12 5.25 -11.22
N SER A 106 16.29 5.90 -10.41
CA SER A 106 15.76 5.30 -9.19
C SER A 106 14.47 4.50 -9.44
N VAL A 107 14.13 3.62 -8.50
CA VAL A 107 12.83 2.93 -8.51
C VAL A 107 11.66 3.91 -8.52
N LEU A 108 11.80 5.07 -7.84
CA LEU A 108 10.77 6.12 -7.88
C LEU A 108 10.59 6.70 -9.29
N ASP A 109 11.69 6.93 -10.02
CA ASP A 109 11.64 7.46 -11.38
C ASP A 109 10.95 6.46 -12.32
N GLU A 110 11.31 5.18 -12.23
CA GLU A 110 10.65 4.13 -13.02
C GLU A 110 9.16 4.06 -12.74
N PHE A 111 8.77 4.07 -11.47
CA PHE A 111 7.38 4.05 -11.06
C PHE A 111 6.61 5.26 -11.57
N TYR A 112 7.20 6.45 -11.48
CA TYR A 112 6.61 7.69 -12.00
C TYR A 112 6.36 7.61 -13.51
N TRP A 113 7.37 7.19 -14.28
CA TRP A 113 7.26 7.13 -15.75
C TRP A 113 6.31 6.04 -16.22
N LEU A 114 6.30 4.89 -15.55
CA LEU A 114 5.34 3.83 -15.82
C LEU A 114 3.90 4.33 -15.66
N ASN A 115 3.59 4.96 -14.54
CA ASN A 115 2.25 5.48 -14.26
C ASN A 115 1.86 6.67 -15.18
N LYS A 116 2.83 7.41 -15.69
CA LYS A 116 2.57 8.47 -16.65
C LYS A 116 2.21 7.92 -18.03
N LYS A 117 2.84 6.82 -18.44
CA LYS A 117 2.59 6.17 -19.74
C LYS A 117 1.33 5.30 -19.73
N ASP A 118 1.10 4.62 -18.65
CA ASP A 118 -0.02 3.72 -18.40
C ASP A 118 -0.67 4.08 -17.06
N PRO A 119 -1.47 5.14 -17.04
CA PRO A 119 -2.09 5.58 -15.79
C PRO A 119 -2.92 4.47 -15.17
N SER A 120 -2.59 4.13 -13.93
CA SER A 120 -3.38 3.21 -13.13
C SER A 120 -4.70 3.87 -12.75
N PHE A 121 -5.70 3.71 -13.58
CA PHE A 121 -7.06 4.04 -13.19
C PHE A 121 -7.63 2.88 -12.39
N SER A 122 -8.16 3.15 -11.23
CA SER A 122 -8.91 2.17 -10.41
C SER A 122 -10.23 1.77 -11.09
N HIS A 123 -10.19 1.45 -12.36
CA HIS A 123 -11.31 0.85 -13.04
C HIS A 123 -11.34 -0.64 -12.70
N ALA A 124 -11.86 -0.96 -11.52
CA ALA A 124 -12.15 -2.33 -11.16
C ALA A 124 -12.98 -2.97 -12.28
N ARG A 125 -12.62 -4.19 -12.63
CA ARG A 125 -13.31 -4.97 -13.66
C ARG A 125 -14.12 -6.04 -12.98
N LEU A 126 -15.44 -5.95 -13.07
CA LEU A 126 -16.30 -7.00 -12.59
C LEU A 126 -16.38 -8.13 -13.61
N ILE A 127 -16.30 -9.35 -13.11
CA ILE A 127 -16.43 -10.58 -13.90
C ILE A 127 -17.58 -11.37 -13.30
N GLU A 128 -18.54 -11.75 -14.11
CA GLU A 128 -19.65 -12.61 -13.72
C GLU A 128 -19.69 -13.89 -14.57
N LYS A 129 -20.55 -14.83 -14.21
CA LYS A 129 -20.82 -16.05 -15.00
C LYS A 129 -19.53 -16.73 -15.52
N GLN A 130 -18.59 -16.96 -14.60
CA GLN A 130 -17.34 -17.70 -14.89
C GLN A 130 -16.45 -17.06 -15.99
N GLY A 131 -16.34 -15.75 -16.01
CA GLY A 131 -15.39 -15.06 -16.86
C GLY A 131 -16.00 -14.06 -17.84
N GLN A 132 -17.29 -13.84 -17.79
CA GLN A 132 -17.92 -12.79 -18.60
C GLN A 132 -17.69 -11.43 -17.97
N ARG A 133 -17.13 -10.50 -18.76
CA ARG A 133 -16.92 -9.13 -18.31
C ARG A 133 -18.25 -8.40 -18.21
N VAL A 134 -18.50 -7.81 -17.04
CA VAL A 134 -19.63 -6.87 -16.88
C VAL A 134 -19.25 -5.54 -17.50
N SER A 135 -20.11 -5.01 -18.36
CA SER A 135 -19.97 -3.64 -18.87
C SER A 135 -20.49 -2.70 -17.79
N SER A 136 -19.62 -2.19 -16.95
CA SER A 136 -20.01 -1.24 -15.90
C SER A 136 -19.70 0.21 -16.27
N ASP A 137 -18.94 0.44 -17.34
CA ASP A 137 -18.46 1.75 -17.77
C ASP A 137 -17.89 2.63 -16.63
N GLY A 138 -17.37 1.97 -15.58
CA GLY A 138 -16.90 2.62 -14.35
C GLY A 138 -18.01 3.20 -13.47
N GLN A 139 -19.27 2.96 -13.79
CA GLN A 139 -20.39 3.47 -13.01
C GLN A 139 -20.61 2.65 -11.73
N LEU A 140 -20.84 3.33 -10.64
CA LEU A 140 -21.04 2.72 -9.33
C LEU A 140 -22.47 2.17 -9.13
N THR A 141 -23.41 2.51 -10.00
CA THR A 141 -24.81 2.09 -10.01
C THR A 141 -25.55 2.25 -8.66
N LEU A 142 -25.18 3.31 -7.92
CA LEU A 142 -25.84 3.63 -6.64
C LEU A 142 -27.21 4.23 -6.89
N SER A 143 -28.24 3.70 -6.21
CA SER A 143 -29.56 4.34 -6.13
C SER A 143 -29.51 5.59 -5.24
N GLN A 144 -30.51 6.47 -5.37
CA GLN A 144 -30.63 7.64 -4.49
C GLN A 144 -30.70 7.24 -3.02
N LYS A 145 -31.35 6.13 -2.72
CA LYS A 145 -31.46 5.58 -1.38
C LYS A 145 -30.10 5.11 -0.86
N ALA A 146 -29.34 4.35 -1.67
CA ALA A 146 -28.01 3.90 -1.30
C ALA A 146 -27.02 5.06 -1.08
N ILE A 147 -27.14 6.14 -1.86
CA ILE A 147 -26.37 7.37 -1.64
C ILE A 147 -26.73 8.01 -0.29
N GLN A 148 -28.02 8.08 0.03
CA GLN A 148 -28.46 8.62 1.31
C GLN A 148 -27.93 7.78 2.48
N GLU A 149 -28.02 6.45 2.41
CA GLU A 149 -27.51 5.53 3.41
C GLU A 149 -26.00 5.70 3.63
N LEU A 150 -25.22 5.90 2.55
CA LEU A 150 -23.80 6.21 2.64
C LEU A 150 -23.53 7.55 3.36
N ILE A 151 -24.30 8.59 3.03
CA ILE A 151 -24.17 9.89 3.70
C ILE A 151 -24.51 9.77 5.19
N GLU A 152 -25.56 9.04 5.53
CA GLU A 152 -25.96 8.80 6.92
C GLU A 152 -24.87 8.05 7.69
N LEU A 153 -24.26 7.03 7.08
CA LEU A 153 -23.12 6.33 7.68
C LEU A 153 -21.96 7.30 7.99
N PHE A 154 -21.54 8.11 7.02
CA PHE A 154 -20.45 9.08 7.22
C PHE A 154 -20.75 10.15 8.26
N LEU A 155 -22.00 10.47 8.49
CA LEU A 155 -22.42 11.44 9.50
C LEU A 155 -22.69 10.80 10.87
N THR A 156 -22.70 9.48 10.95
CA THR A 156 -22.97 8.76 12.20
C THR A 156 -21.70 8.69 13.04
N PRO A 157 -21.72 9.14 14.31
CA PRO A 157 -20.58 9.02 15.21
C PRO A 157 -20.15 7.56 15.40
N GLU A 158 -18.85 7.30 15.48
CA GLU A 158 -18.27 5.95 15.61
C GLU A 158 -18.84 5.18 16.81
N GLU A 159 -19.10 5.87 17.93
CA GLU A 159 -19.66 5.25 19.15
C GLU A 159 -21.01 4.59 18.90
N LYS A 160 -21.76 5.05 17.89
CA LYS A 160 -23.04 4.46 17.53
C LYS A 160 -22.90 3.27 16.58
N LEU A 161 -21.75 3.09 16.00
CA LEU A 161 -21.44 2.02 15.03
C LEU A 161 -20.69 0.83 15.66
N GLN A 162 -20.33 0.91 16.94
CA GLN A 162 -19.46 -0.06 17.60
C GLN A 162 -19.89 -1.52 17.47
N ASP A 163 -21.20 -1.80 17.51
CA ASP A 163 -21.76 -3.14 17.39
C ASP A 163 -22.69 -3.29 16.16
N VAL A 164 -22.67 -2.31 15.25
CA VAL A 164 -23.52 -2.29 14.06
C VAL A 164 -22.82 -2.98 12.91
N LYS A 165 -23.56 -3.80 12.18
CA LYS A 165 -23.08 -4.49 10.98
C LYS A 165 -23.44 -3.73 9.72
N ILE A 166 -22.69 -3.93 8.66
CA ILE A 166 -22.93 -3.30 7.36
C ILE A 166 -24.35 -3.59 6.86
N ASN A 167 -24.86 -4.82 7.02
CA ASN A 167 -26.22 -5.19 6.61
C ASN A 167 -27.34 -4.62 7.49
N GLU A 168 -27.01 -3.97 8.60
CA GLU A 168 -27.97 -3.24 9.44
C GLU A 168 -28.04 -1.76 9.03
N VAL A 169 -27.03 -1.27 8.31
CA VAL A 169 -26.98 0.11 7.80
C VAL A 169 -27.59 0.22 6.41
N PHE A 170 -27.28 -0.73 5.54
CA PHE A 170 -27.63 -0.66 4.13
C PHE A 170 -28.76 -1.61 3.75
N THR A 171 -29.59 -1.17 2.82
CA THR A 171 -30.67 -1.99 2.24
C THR A 171 -30.17 -2.86 1.09
N ASP A 172 -31.01 -3.81 0.65
CA ASP A 172 -30.72 -4.71 -0.47
C ASP A 172 -30.32 -4.00 -1.78
N GLU A 173 -30.78 -2.77 -1.96
CA GLU A 173 -30.41 -1.97 -3.15
C GLU A 173 -28.92 -1.61 -3.17
N PHE A 174 -28.36 -1.30 -2.01
CA PHE A 174 -26.93 -1.04 -1.88
C PHE A 174 -26.10 -2.27 -2.25
N PHE A 175 -26.48 -3.45 -1.74
CA PHE A 175 -25.75 -4.70 -1.99
C PHE A 175 -25.83 -5.18 -3.45
N LYS A 176 -26.79 -4.68 -4.24
CA LYS A 176 -26.90 -4.94 -5.68
C LYS A 176 -26.08 -3.97 -6.54
N SER A 177 -25.49 -2.94 -5.94
CA SER A 177 -24.73 -1.92 -6.68
C SER A 177 -23.33 -2.43 -7.08
N ASN A 178 -22.80 -1.87 -8.16
CA ASN A 178 -21.40 -2.08 -8.53
C ASN A 178 -20.45 -1.51 -7.47
N PHE A 179 -20.88 -0.45 -6.76
CA PHE A 179 -20.11 0.12 -5.66
C PHE A 179 -19.84 -0.92 -4.57
N TRP A 180 -20.86 -1.62 -4.12
CA TRP A 180 -20.67 -2.69 -3.13
C TRP A 180 -19.78 -3.80 -3.67
N ALA A 181 -19.98 -4.24 -4.91
CA ALA A 181 -19.17 -5.28 -5.52
C ALA A 181 -17.67 -4.91 -5.56
N TYR A 182 -17.35 -3.67 -5.90
CA TYR A 182 -15.97 -3.17 -5.90
C TYR A 182 -15.43 -3.08 -4.47
N TRP A 183 -16.20 -2.49 -3.57
CA TRP A 183 -15.78 -2.24 -2.20
C TRP A 183 -15.55 -3.55 -1.44
N ALA A 184 -16.50 -4.48 -1.52
CA ALA A 184 -16.39 -5.80 -0.91
C ALA A 184 -15.18 -6.57 -1.45
N THR A 185 -14.94 -6.53 -2.75
CA THR A 185 -13.82 -7.25 -3.38
C THR A 185 -12.47 -6.62 -3.01
N MET A 186 -12.37 -5.31 -2.98
CA MET A 186 -11.12 -4.59 -2.70
C MET A 186 -10.69 -4.73 -1.24
N PHE A 187 -11.64 -4.67 -0.31
CA PHE A 187 -11.37 -4.65 1.12
C PHE A 187 -11.75 -5.95 1.85
N ALA A 188 -12.20 -6.96 1.12
CA ALA A 188 -12.71 -8.23 1.66
C ALA A 188 -13.84 -8.02 2.69
N PHE A 189 -14.71 -7.04 2.46
CA PHE A 189 -15.86 -6.80 3.31
C PHE A 189 -16.96 -7.84 3.05
N GLU A 190 -17.61 -8.23 4.12
CA GLU A 190 -18.79 -9.06 4.11
C GLU A 190 -19.98 -8.31 4.74
N PRO A 191 -21.24 -8.58 4.36
CA PRO A 191 -22.39 -7.85 4.90
C PRO A 191 -22.50 -7.89 6.43
N TRP A 192 -21.94 -8.90 7.07
CA TRP A 192 -21.92 -9.04 8.54
C TRP A 192 -20.67 -8.44 9.20
N ALA A 193 -19.76 -7.82 8.44
CA ALA A 193 -18.63 -7.10 9.01
C ALA A 193 -19.10 -5.84 9.76
N SER A 194 -18.25 -5.32 10.62
CA SER A 194 -18.52 -4.06 11.33
C SER A 194 -18.73 -2.90 10.36
N ALA A 195 -19.68 -2.03 10.67
CA ALA A 195 -19.90 -0.80 9.95
C ALA A 195 -19.01 0.37 10.41
N MET A 196 -18.20 0.13 11.46
CA MET A 196 -17.23 1.08 12.01
C MET A 196 -15.89 1.00 11.28
#